data_b126da975b6847287f40d1bb82091cbf
#
_entry.id   b126da975b6847287f40d1bb82091cbf
#
_cell.length_a   1.000
_cell.length_b   1.000
_cell.length_c   1.000
_cell.angle_alpha   90.00
_cell.angle_beta   90.00
_cell.angle_gamma   90.00
#
_symmetry.space_group_name_H-M   'P 1'
#
loop_
_entity.id
_entity.type
_entity.pdbx_description
1 polymer ?
#
loop_
_entity_poly.entity_id
_entity_poly.type
_entity_poly.pdbx_seq_one_letter_code
_entity_poly.pdbx_strand_id
1 'polypeptide(L)'
;MAAVMPDQLDPSRIMQVGEGFMASKTLLSAIELELFTHLGSTALTADQIKERLGLHPRAVPDFPDALLALGMLTRDGDGPEARYANTPETAAFLDKVSPTYIDGVLEMCNARLYRFWGDLTEALKTGQPQNEVKYTGRPMFDQLYSDPVALQQFMNAMTGASMAGFYALAEAFDFSKHQTLCDVGGATGQLAVILARRHRYLRCTTFDFPVVEPLAKDTIEAAGARWRRPVTAAELACSANADALPRVVGGP
;
A
#
# COMPACT_ATOMS: atom_id res chain seq x y z
N MET A 1 29.29 14.02 -33.40
CA MET A 1 28.37 12.98 -32.95
C MET A 1 28.02 12.13 -34.16
N ALA A 2 28.38 10.83 -34.17
CA ALA A 2 27.95 9.93 -35.24
C ALA A 2 26.43 9.77 -35.17
N ALA A 3 25.74 9.94 -36.30
CA ALA A 3 24.28 9.69 -36.38
C ALA A 3 24.05 8.18 -36.18
N VAL A 4 23.28 7.83 -35.17
CA VAL A 4 22.84 6.44 -34.95
C VAL A 4 21.91 6.08 -36.12
N MET A 5 22.25 5.00 -36.84
CA MET A 5 21.43 4.54 -37.97
C MET A 5 20.08 4.02 -37.45
N PRO A 6 18.96 4.32 -38.16
CA PRO A 6 17.61 3.88 -37.74
C PRO A 6 17.49 2.38 -37.44
N ASP A 7 18.21 1.55 -38.17
CA ASP A 7 18.22 0.08 -38.00
C ASP A 7 18.87 -0.39 -36.69
N GLN A 8 19.50 0.51 -35.93
CA GLN A 8 20.10 0.24 -34.61
C GLN A 8 19.24 0.74 -33.44
N LEU A 9 18.12 1.38 -33.75
CA LEU A 9 17.20 1.90 -32.73
C LEU A 9 16.14 0.85 -32.39
N ASP A 10 15.93 0.64 -31.09
CA ASP A 10 14.93 -0.28 -30.58
C ASP A 10 13.85 0.49 -29.78
N PRO A 11 12.57 0.44 -30.18
CA PRO A 11 11.49 1.11 -29.49
C PRO A 11 10.98 0.34 -28.26
N SER A 12 11.47 -0.87 -28.00
CA SER A 12 10.93 -1.78 -26.99
C SER A 12 10.77 -1.15 -25.61
N ARG A 13 11.75 -0.34 -25.19
CA ARG A 13 11.67 0.36 -23.90
C ARG A 13 10.57 1.41 -23.87
N ILE A 14 10.34 2.13 -24.95
CA ILE A 14 9.27 3.13 -25.07
C ILE A 14 7.93 2.42 -25.00
N MET A 15 7.77 1.33 -25.77
CA MET A 15 6.54 0.54 -25.81
C MET A 15 6.25 -0.08 -24.43
N GLN A 16 7.25 -0.68 -23.79
CA GLN A 16 7.11 -1.25 -22.44
C GLN A 16 6.58 -0.23 -21.42
N VAL A 17 7.07 1.01 -21.46
CA VAL A 17 6.60 2.07 -20.57
C VAL A 17 5.21 2.55 -20.98
N GLY A 18 4.98 2.78 -22.27
CA GLY A 18 3.71 3.28 -22.78
C GLY A 18 2.54 2.31 -22.56
N GLU A 19 2.81 1.01 -22.64
CA GLU A 19 1.81 -0.06 -22.45
C GLU A 19 1.73 -0.56 -21.01
N GLY A 20 2.62 -0.11 -20.12
CA GLY A 20 2.73 -0.57 -18.74
C GLY A 20 1.43 -0.46 -17.92
N PHE A 21 0.54 0.47 -18.29
CA PHE A 21 -0.76 0.62 -17.64
C PHE A 21 -1.65 -0.63 -17.79
N MET A 22 -1.52 -1.39 -18.89
CA MET A 22 -2.28 -2.64 -19.10
C MET A 22 -1.85 -3.71 -18.10
N ALA A 23 -0.54 -3.91 -17.94
CA ALA A 23 0.01 -4.84 -16.96
C ALA A 23 -0.41 -4.44 -15.53
N SER A 24 -0.29 -3.15 -15.20
CA SER A 24 -0.72 -2.63 -13.91
C SER A 24 -2.20 -2.88 -13.65
N LYS A 25 -3.09 -2.56 -14.62
CA LYS A 25 -4.54 -2.78 -14.41
C LYS A 25 -4.91 -4.26 -14.36
N THR A 26 -4.23 -5.12 -15.10
CA THR A 26 -4.43 -6.57 -15.01
C THR A 26 -4.16 -7.08 -13.58
N LEU A 27 -3.03 -6.71 -13.00
CA LEU A 27 -2.71 -7.05 -11.61
C LEU A 27 -3.71 -6.43 -10.61
N LEU A 28 -4.01 -5.15 -10.76
CA LEU A 28 -4.95 -4.45 -9.86
C LEU A 28 -6.36 -5.05 -9.93
N SER A 29 -6.79 -5.52 -11.11
CA SER A 29 -8.07 -6.24 -11.26
C SER A 29 -8.05 -7.60 -10.58
N ALA A 30 -6.93 -8.33 -10.62
CA ALA A 30 -6.79 -9.60 -9.92
C ALA A 30 -6.86 -9.40 -8.38
N ILE A 31 -6.29 -8.31 -7.87
CA ILE A 31 -6.38 -7.94 -6.46
C ILE A 31 -7.82 -7.56 -6.07
N GLU A 32 -8.50 -6.75 -6.88
CA GLU A 32 -9.90 -6.35 -6.67
C GLU A 32 -10.83 -7.56 -6.62
N LEU A 33 -10.57 -8.55 -7.47
CA LEU A 33 -11.31 -9.81 -7.54
C LEU A 33 -10.86 -10.84 -6.49
N GLU A 34 -9.89 -10.51 -5.64
CA GLU A 34 -9.31 -11.38 -4.61
C GLU A 34 -8.78 -12.72 -5.17
N LEU A 35 -8.32 -12.74 -6.44
CA LEU A 35 -7.89 -13.96 -7.12
C LEU A 35 -6.85 -14.73 -6.31
N PHE A 36 -5.84 -14.07 -5.79
CA PHE A 36 -4.73 -14.70 -5.07
C PHE A 36 -5.20 -15.36 -3.77
N THR A 37 -6.18 -14.77 -3.09
CA THR A 37 -6.82 -15.34 -1.90
C THR A 37 -7.71 -16.53 -2.27
N HIS A 38 -8.45 -16.45 -3.37
CA HIS A 38 -9.27 -17.56 -3.87
C HIS A 38 -8.43 -18.76 -4.34
N LEU A 39 -7.23 -18.53 -4.84
CA LEU A 39 -6.27 -19.61 -5.13
C LEU A 39 -5.69 -20.18 -3.82
N GLY A 40 -5.26 -19.33 -2.88
CA GLY A 40 -4.63 -19.77 -1.65
C GLY A 40 -3.45 -20.69 -1.92
N SER A 41 -3.49 -21.90 -1.34
CA SER A 41 -2.52 -22.97 -1.56
C SER A 41 -2.97 -23.99 -2.62
N THR A 42 -4.04 -23.73 -3.37
CA THR A 42 -4.61 -24.68 -4.35
C THR A 42 -4.34 -24.22 -5.79
N ALA A 43 -4.38 -25.16 -6.71
CA ALA A 43 -4.34 -24.88 -8.14
C ALA A 43 -5.73 -25.08 -8.75
N LEU A 44 -6.20 -24.12 -9.55
CA LEU A 44 -7.52 -24.10 -10.16
C LEU A 44 -7.44 -24.04 -11.67
N THR A 45 -8.40 -24.69 -12.36
CA THR A 45 -8.55 -24.50 -13.81
C THR A 45 -9.11 -23.11 -14.12
N ALA A 46 -8.98 -22.65 -15.37
CA ALA A 46 -9.54 -21.37 -15.81
C ALA A 46 -11.05 -21.30 -15.57
N ASP A 47 -11.78 -22.39 -15.80
CA ASP A 47 -13.23 -22.48 -15.53
C ASP A 47 -13.55 -22.39 -14.04
N GLN A 48 -12.76 -23.01 -13.18
CA GLN A 48 -12.92 -22.90 -11.73
C GLN A 48 -12.64 -21.47 -11.22
N ILE A 49 -11.63 -20.80 -11.78
CA ILE A 49 -11.36 -19.37 -11.49
C ILE A 49 -12.55 -18.53 -11.94
N LYS A 50 -13.05 -18.71 -13.16
CA LYS A 50 -14.22 -18.01 -13.68
C LYS A 50 -15.43 -18.14 -12.74
N GLU A 51 -15.73 -19.33 -12.30
CA GLU A 51 -16.88 -19.60 -11.41
C GLU A 51 -16.69 -18.93 -10.04
N ARG A 52 -15.50 -19.05 -9.44
CA ARG A 52 -15.21 -18.48 -8.12
C ARG A 52 -15.26 -16.94 -8.11
N LEU A 53 -14.78 -16.33 -9.19
CA LEU A 53 -14.70 -14.87 -9.31
C LEU A 53 -15.92 -14.25 -10.01
N GLY A 54 -16.88 -15.06 -10.49
CA GLY A 54 -18.04 -14.59 -11.23
C GLY A 54 -17.69 -13.93 -12.58
N LEU A 55 -16.63 -14.42 -13.26
CA LEU A 55 -16.17 -13.81 -14.49
C LEU A 55 -17.06 -14.23 -15.68
N HIS A 56 -17.15 -13.30 -16.64
CA HIS A 56 -17.77 -13.61 -17.91
C HIS A 56 -16.93 -14.66 -18.68
N PRO A 57 -17.55 -15.65 -19.38
CA PRO A 57 -16.82 -16.71 -20.09
C PRO A 57 -15.74 -16.20 -21.06
N ARG A 58 -15.93 -15.03 -21.66
CA ARG A 58 -14.94 -14.40 -22.55
C ARG A 58 -13.64 -14.00 -21.84
N ALA A 59 -13.63 -13.90 -20.53
CA ALA A 59 -12.45 -13.51 -19.78
C ALA A 59 -11.46 -14.67 -19.59
N VAL A 60 -11.87 -15.89 -19.90
CA VAL A 60 -11.02 -17.07 -19.70
C VAL A 60 -10.77 -17.79 -21.03
N PRO A 61 -9.54 -18.29 -21.28
CA PRO A 61 -8.37 -18.28 -20.37
C PRO A 61 -7.57 -16.97 -20.33
N ASP A 62 -7.91 -15.97 -21.12
CA ASP A 62 -7.08 -14.78 -21.39
C ASP A 62 -6.60 -14.07 -20.11
N PHE A 63 -7.49 -13.92 -19.11
CA PHE A 63 -7.12 -13.20 -17.89
C PHE A 63 -6.09 -13.94 -17.02
N PRO A 64 -6.25 -15.23 -16.67
CA PRO A 64 -5.21 -15.96 -15.95
C PRO A 64 -3.93 -16.16 -16.80
N ASP A 65 -4.01 -16.28 -18.11
CA ASP A 65 -2.84 -16.34 -18.99
C ASP A 65 -2.06 -15.03 -19.04
N ALA A 66 -2.75 -13.89 -19.01
CA ALA A 66 -2.10 -12.58 -18.88
C ALA A 66 -1.33 -12.46 -17.56
N LEU A 67 -1.90 -12.92 -16.45
CA LEU A 67 -1.23 -12.94 -15.14
C LEU A 67 -0.05 -13.93 -15.12
N LEU A 68 -0.17 -15.07 -15.81
CA LEU A 68 0.94 -16.01 -16.02
C LEU A 68 2.08 -15.33 -16.79
N ALA A 69 1.77 -14.64 -17.89
CA ALA A 69 2.76 -13.93 -18.70
C ALA A 69 3.45 -12.79 -17.93
N LEU A 70 2.75 -12.19 -16.97
CA LEU A 70 3.30 -11.19 -16.04
C LEU A 70 4.11 -11.80 -14.88
N GLY A 71 4.19 -13.14 -14.78
CA GLY A 71 4.86 -13.81 -13.67
C GLY A 71 4.11 -13.76 -12.33
N MET A 72 2.82 -13.43 -12.36
CA MET A 72 1.99 -13.35 -11.14
C MET A 72 1.34 -14.70 -10.79
N LEU A 73 1.27 -15.61 -11.73
CA LEU A 73 0.78 -16.98 -11.54
C LEU A 73 1.78 -17.99 -12.11
N THR A 74 1.66 -19.22 -11.66
CA THR A 74 2.24 -20.40 -12.29
C THR A 74 1.14 -21.20 -12.97
N ARG A 75 1.50 -22.03 -13.97
CA ARG A 75 0.58 -22.93 -14.64
C ARG A 75 1.19 -24.31 -14.79
N ASP A 76 0.42 -25.35 -14.48
CA ASP A 76 0.74 -26.74 -14.72
C ASP A 76 -0.22 -27.32 -15.77
N GLY A 77 0.32 -28.00 -16.78
CA GLY A 77 -0.42 -28.54 -17.90
C GLY A 77 -0.80 -27.54 -18.97
N ASP A 78 -1.56 -28.02 -19.95
CA ASP A 78 -2.03 -27.24 -21.11
C ASP A 78 -3.52 -27.46 -21.36
N GLY A 79 -4.11 -26.56 -22.15
CA GLY A 79 -5.53 -26.63 -22.55
C GLY A 79 -6.49 -26.39 -21.39
N PRO A 80 -7.74 -26.88 -21.49
CA PRO A 80 -8.80 -26.58 -20.52
C PRO A 80 -8.53 -27.11 -19.10
N GLU A 81 -7.73 -28.18 -19.00
CA GLU A 81 -7.37 -28.83 -17.72
C GLU A 81 -6.15 -28.20 -17.05
N ALA A 82 -5.50 -27.25 -17.71
CA ALA A 82 -4.36 -26.51 -17.13
C ALA A 82 -4.77 -25.84 -15.81
N ARG A 83 -3.87 -25.91 -14.83
CA ARG A 83 -4.12 -25.41 -13.48
C ARG A 83 -3.22 -24.23 -13.15
N TYR A 84 -3.81 -23.16 -12.69
CA TYR A 84 -3.13 -21.94 -12.27
C TYR A 84 -3.02 -21.92 -10.74
N ALA A 85 -1.87 -21.51 -10.25
CA ALA A 85 -1.58 -21.37 -8.83
C ALA A 85 -0.81 -20.07 -8.56
N ASN A 86 -0.82 -19.62 -7.30
CA ASN A 86 0.02 -18.54 -6.86
C ASN A 86 1.51 -18.86 -7.05
N THR A 87 2.32 -17.86 -7.35
CA THR A 87 3.77 -17.95 -7.15
C THR A 87 4.08 -17.83 -5.65
N PRO A 88 5.29 -18.18 -5.18
CA PRO A 88 5.67 -17.94 -3.79
C PRO A 88 5.47 -16.49 -3.35
N GLU A 89 5.79 -15.53 -4.23
CA GLU A 89 5.65 -14.10 -3.96
C GLU A 89 4.18 -13.68 -3.87
N THR A 90 3.33 -14.11 -4.81
CA THR A 90 1.91 -13.75 -4.78
C THR A 90 1.17 -14.43 -3.64
N ALA A 91 1.55 -15.66 -3.26
CA ALA A 91 1.03 -16.32 -2.06
C ALA A 91 1.43 -15.57 -0.77
N ALA A 92 2.67 -15.07 -0.70
CA ALA A 92 3.15 -14.37 0.49
C ALA A 92 2.57 -12.96 0.59
N PHE A 93 2.46 -12.23 -0.52
CA PHE A 93 2.21 -10.79 -0.48
C PHE A 93 0.83 -10.37 -1.02
N LEU A 94 0.12 -11.22 -1.76
CA LEU A 94 -1.17 -10.89 -2.36
C LEU A 94 -2.34 -11.78 -1.90
N ASP A 95 -2.08 -12.80 -1.09
CA ASP A 95 -3.12 -13.55 -0.40
C ASP A 95 -3.49 -12.84 0.91
N LYS A 96 -4.75 -12.43 1.06
CA LYS A 96 -5.24 -11.68 2.24
C LYS A 96 -5.10 -12.41 3.56
N VAL A 97 -5.01 -13.76 3.55
CA VAL A 97 -4.78 -14.52 4.79
C VAL A 97 -3.31 -14.62 5.16
N SER A 98 -2.40 -14.20 4.28
CA SER A 98 -0.97 -14.19 4.59
C SER A 98 -0.61 -13.10 5.61
N PRO A 99 0.22 -13.41 6.62
CA PRO A 99 0.67 -12.40 7.59
C PRO A 99 1.60 -11.34 6.98
N THR A 100 2.08 -11.56 5.77
CA THR A 100 2.94 -10.63 5.02
C THR A 100 2.19 -9.95 3.87
N TYR A 101 0.86 -10.05 3.84
CA TYR A 101 0.03 -9.37 2.85
C TYR A 101 0.38 -7.88 2.80
N ILE A 102 0.69 -7.36 1.60
CA ILE A 102 0.98 -5.93 1.38
C ILE A 102 -0.31 -5.14 1.29
N ASP A 103 -0.94 -5.03 2.44
CA ASP A 103 -2.25 -4.51 2.68
C ASP A 103 -2.48 -3.13 2.07
N GLY A 104 -3.63 -2.96 1.47
CA GLY A 104 -4.19 -1.67 1.13
C GLY A 104 -3.49 -0.85 0.04
N VAL A 105 -2.17 -0.94 -0.15
CA VAL A 105 -1.44 -0.10 -1.12
C VAL A 105 -1.94 -0.33 -2.54
N LEU A 106 -1.99 -1.59 -2.98
CA LEU A 106 -2.44 -1.92 -4.32
C LEU A 106 -3.96 -1.77 -4.47
N GLU A 107 -4.71 -2.01 -3.41
CA GLU A 107 -6.15 -1.71 -3.35
C GLU A 107 -6.39 -0.20 -3.51
N MET A 108 -5.64 0.64 -2.80
CA MET A 108 -5.68 2.09 -2.95
C MET A 108 -5.24 2.54 -4.36
N CYS A 109 -4.19 1.91 -4.91
CA CYS A 109 -3.79 2.16 -6.30
C CYS A 109 -4.95 1.91 -7.26
N ASN A 110 -5.67 0.80 -7.10
CA ASN A 110 -6.81 0.45 -7.95
C ASN A 110 -8.01 1.39 -7.73
N ALA A 111 -8.41 1.57 -6.48
CA ALA A 111 -9.62 2.32 -6.15
C ALA A 111 -9.50 3.84 -6.42
N ARG A 112 -8.30 4.37 -6.30
CA ARG A 112 -8.08 5.82 -6.35
C ARG A 112 -7.02 6.26 -7.36
N LEU A 113 -5.76 5.82 -7.19
CA LEU A 113 -4.63 6.42 -7.87
C LEU A 113 -4.63 6.15 -9.37
N TYR A 114 -5.02 4.95 -9.79
CA TYR A 114 -5.07 4.57 -11.20
C TYR A 114 -5.92 5.56 -12.02
N ARG A 115 -7.08 5.94 -11.49
CA ARG A 115 -7.97 6.92 -12.15
C ARG A 115 -7.33 8.31 -12.22
N PHE A 116 -6.70 8.76 -11.13
CA PHE A 116 -6.11 10.10 -11.08
C PHE A 116 -4.89 10.26 -11.99
N TRP A 117 -4.14 9.19 -12.19
CA TRP A 117 -3.01 9.18 -13.12
C TRP A 117 -3.44 9.36 -14.58
N GLY A 118 -4.68 9.05 -14.94
CA GLY A 118 -5.25 9.36 -16.25
C GLY A 118 -5.26 10.85 -16.57
N ASP A 119 -5.34 11.70 -15.55
CA ASP A 119 -5.39 13.16 -15.69
C ASP A 119 -4.02 13.86 -15.52
N LEU A 120 -2.91 13.10 -15.52
CA LEU A 120 -1.56 13.65 -15.28
C LEU A 120 -1.22 14.81 -16.22
N THR A 121 -1.60 14.73 -17.49
CA THR A 121 -1.33 15.80 -18.47
C THR A 121 -2.00 17.11 -18.06
N GLU A 122 -3.20 17.06 -17.48
CA GLU A 122 -3.90 18.23 -16.97
C GLU A 122 -3.18 18.81 -15.75
N ALA A 123 -2.75 17.95 -14.83
CA ALA A 123 -1.94 18.38 -13.67
C ALA A 123 -0.70 19.16 -14.11
N LEU A 124 0.05 18.60 -15.08
CA LEU A 124 1.27 19.21 -15.61
C LEU A 124 1.03 20.56 -16.29
N LYS A 125 -0.13 20.75 -16.93
CA LYS A 125 -0.48 22.01 -17.63
C LYS A 125 -1.02 23.09 -16.69
N THR A 126 -1.73 22.68 -15.64
CA THR A 126 -2.49 23.61 -14.79
C THR A 126 -1.86 23.85 -13.43
N GLY A 127 -0.99 22.93 -12.97
CA GLY A 127 -0.49 22.91 -11.59
C GLY A 127 -1.57 22.58 -10.56
N GLN A 128 -2.76 22.16 -10.99
CA GLN A 128 -3.87 21.83 -10.09
C GLN A 128 -3.87 20.34 -9.75
N PRO A 129 -4.18 19.96 -8.49
CA PRO A 129 -4.26 18.57 -8.09
C PRO A 129 -5.38 17.84 -8.83
N GLN A 130 -5.09 16.63 -9.29
CA GLN A 130 -6.01 15.75 -10.01
C GLN A 130 -6.46 14.58 -9.11
N ASN A 131 -6.96 14.90 -7.93
CA ASN A 131 -7.47 13.93 -6.97
C ASN A 131 -8.95 14.24 -6.64
N GLU A 132 -9.43 13.81 -5.48
CA GLU A 132 -10.80 14.02 -5.04
C GLU A 132 -11.24 15.48 -5.10
N VAL A 133 -10.33 16.43 -4.89
CA VAL A 133 -10.60 17.88 -4.95
C VAL A 133 -11.20 18.29 -6.29
N LYS A 134 -10.69 17.72 -7.40
CA LYS A 134 -11.20 17.98 -8.75
C LYS A 134 -12.69 17.66 -8.90
N TYR A 135 -13.15 16.60 -8.23
CA TYR A 135 -14.52 16.09 -8.39
C TYR A 135 -15.49 16.61 -7.34
N THR A 136 -15.00 16.99 -6.19
CA THR A 136 -15.83 17.35 -5.02
C THR A 136 -15.65 18.80 -4.57
N GLY A 137 -14.58 19.44 -4.99
CA GLY A 137 -14.19 20.78 -4.51
C GLY A 137 -13.69 20.81 -3.06
N ARG A 138 -13.66 19.65 -2.35
CA ARG A 138 -13.22 19.56 -0.95
C ARG A 138 -11.80 19.03 -0.86
N PRO A 139 -10.96 19.52 0.06
CA PRO A 139 -9.63 18.98 0.31
C PRO A 139 -9.68 17.47 0.57
N MET A 140 -8.68 16.74 0.07
CA MET A 140 -8.61 15.27 0.16
C MET A 140 -8.73 14.78 1.61
N PHE A 141 -8.01 15.40 2.53
CA PHE A 141 -8.03 14.98 3.94
C PHE A 141 -9.37 15.26 4.62
N ASP A 142 -10.06 16.34 4.26
CA ASP A 142 -11.40 16.63 4.81
C ASP A 142 -12.41 15.55 4.42
N GLN A 143 -12.30 15.03 3.21
CA GLN A 143 -13.16 13.93 2.75
C GLN A 143 -12.78 12.62 3.42
N LEU A 144 -11.49 12.31 3.42
CA LEU A 144 -10.95 11.09 4.00
C LEU A 144 -11.33 10.96 5.49
N TYR A 145 -11.15 12.02 6.26
CA TYR A 145 -11.46 12.04 7.70
C TYR A 145 -12.97 12.07 8.00
N SER A 146 -13.81 12.38 7.02
CA SER A 146 -15.27 12.33 7.17
C SER A 146 -15.87 10.95 6.86
N ASP A 147 -15.11 10.02 6.28
CA ASP A 147 -15.53 8.67 5.93
C ASP A 147 -14.67 7.62 6.67
N PRO A 148 -15.20 6.95 7.70
CA PRO A 148 -14.44 5.98 8.49
C PRO A 148 -13.90 4.81 7.66
N VAL A 149 -14.61 4.37 6.61
CA VAL A 149 -14.19 3.27 5.75
C VAL A 149 -13.02 3.71 4.88
N ALA A 150 -13.13 4.87 4.24
CA ALA A 150 -12.06 5.45 3.44
C ALA A 150 -10.81 5.75 4.29
N LEU A 151 -11.01 6.24 5.52
CA LEU A 151 -9.93 6.47 6.46
C LEU A 151 -9.20 5.18 6.82
N GLN A 152 -9.93 4.11 7.18
CA GLN A 152 -9.32 2.81 7.50
C GLN A 152 -8.52 2.27 6.32
N GLN A 153 -9.08 2.30 5.11
CA GLN A 153 -8.40 1.85 3.89
C GLN A 153 -7.12 2.65 3.63
N PHE A 154 -7.18 3.97 3.79
CA PHE A 154 -6.02 4.83 3.61
C PHE A 154 -4.92 4.55 4.65
N MET A 155 -5.29 4.39 5.92
CA MET A 155 -4.34 4.09 6.99
C MET A 155 -3.69 2.72 6.81
N ASN A 156 -4.45 1.71 6.40
CA ASN A 156 -3.92 0.40 6.05
C ASN A 156 -2.92 0.50 4.89
N ALA A 157 -3.28 1.24 3.84
CA ALA A 157 -2.41 1.45 2.68
C ALA A 157 -1.08 2.13 3.07
N MET A 158 -1.14 3.17 3.90
CA MET A 158 0.06 3.88 4.37
C MET A 158 0.93 3.01 5.26
N THR A 159 0.30 2.24 6.16
CA THR A 159 1.00 1.29 7.02
C THR A 159 1.71 0.23 6.17
N GLY A 160 1.00 -0.42 5.24
CA GLY A 160 1.56 -1.44 4.36
C GLY A 160 2.75 -0.93 3.54
N ALA A 161 2.62 0.27 2.95
CA ALA A 161 3.70 0.91 2.18
C ALA A 161 4.95 1.19 3.03
N SER A 162 4.77 1.43 4.32
CA SER A 162 5.85 1.87 5.22
C SER A 162 6.51 0.73 5.99
N MET A 163 5.91 -0.46 6.03
CA MET A 163 6.34 -1.57 6.91
C MET A 163 7.82 -1.92 6.76
N ALA A 164 8.31 -2.08 5.53
CA ALA A 164 9.72 -2.39 5.28
C ALA A 164 10.65 -1.29 5.82
N GLY A 165 10.27 -0.03 5.64
CA GLY A 165 10.97 1.12 6.17
C GLY A 165 10.97 1.17 7.70
N PHE A 166 9.85 0.81 8.34
CA PHE A 166 9.75 0.76 9.79
C PHE A 166 10.68 -0.28 10.40
N TYR A 167 10.76 -1.48 9.81
CA TYR A 167 11.71 -2.51 10.25
C TYR A 167 13.15 -2.08 10.00
N ALA A 168 13.45 -1.53 8.83
CA ALA A 168 14.79 -1.03 8.51
C ALA A 168 15.23 0.07 9.49
N LEU A 169 14.34 1.01 9.82
CA LEU A 169 14.61 2.06 10.81
C LEU A 169 14.86 1.47 12.20
N ALA A 170 14.05 0.48 12.62
CA ALA A 170 14.19 -0.16 13.91
C ALA A 170 15.52 -0.90 14.07
N GLU A 171 16.15 -1.32 12.97
CA GLU A 171 17.44 -2.01 12.98
C GLU A 171 18.63 -1.08 12.76
N ALA A 172 18.49 -0.11 11.84
CA ALA A 172 19.63 0.71 11.42
C ALA A 172 19.91 1.91 12.32
N PHE A 173 18.87 2.46 13.01
CA PHE A 173 19.07 3.63 13.86
C PHE A 173 19.46 3.23 15.29
N ASP A 174 20.47 3.93 15.83
CA ASP A 174 20.92 3.73 17.22
C ASP A 174 20.00 4.47 18.21
N PHE A 175 18.98 3.77 18.68
CA PHE A 175 18.05 4.29 19.70
C PHE A 175 18.63 4.26 21.12
N SER A 176 19.83 3.69 21.37
CA SER A 176 20.37 3.54 22.74
C SER A 176 20.55 4.83 23.51
N LYS A 177 20.68 5.94 22.80
CA LYS A 177 20.84 7.31 23.35
C LYS A 177 19.51 8.01 23.65
N HIS A 178 18.38 7.37 23.33
CA HIS A 178 17.06 7.97 23.44
C HIS A 178 16.18 7.13 24.37
N GLN A 179 15.38 7.79 25.21
CA GLN A 179 14.42 7.11 26.09
C GLN A 179 12.97 7.29 25.63
N THR A 180 12.74 8.28 24.78
CA THR A 180 11.41 8.62 24.26
C THR A 180 11.47 8.85 22.75
N LEU A 181 10.38 8.51 22.07
CA LEU A 181 10.14 8.79 20.67
C LEU A 181 8.73 9.33 20.51
N CYS A 182 8.56 10.36 19.68
CA CYS A 182 7.25 10.82 19.22
C CYS A 182 7.19 10.68 17.70
N ASP A 183 6.23 9.90 17.24
CA ASP A 183 5.90 9.68 15.82
C ASP A 183 4.76 10.64 15.45
N VAL A 184 5.08 11.71 14.72
CA VAL A 184 4.12 12.76 14.33
C VAL A 184 3.54 12.41 12.96
N GLY A 185 2.19 12.33 12.88
CA GLY A 185 1.50 11.74 11.74
C GLY A 185 1.58 10.21 11.78
N GLY A 186 1.63 9.65 12.98
CA GLY A 186 1.92 8.22 13.21
C GLY A 186 0.82 7.24 12.82
N ALA A 187 -0.27 7.73 12.24
CA ALA A 187 -1.38 6.95 11.70
C ALA A 187 -1.83 5.85 12.67
N THR A 188 -1.75 4.57 12.26
CA THR A 188 -2.13 3.44 13.10
C THR A 188 -1.20 3.16 14.28
N GLY A 189 -0.11 3.92 14.44
CA GLY A 189 0.88 3.70 15.51
C GLY A 189 1.79 2.48 15.28
N GLN A 190 1.81 1.91 14.09
CA GLN A 190 2.56 0.69 13.79
C GLN A 190 4.07 0.86 13.97
N LEU A 191 4.64 2.01 13.61
CA LEU A 191 6.05 2.32 13.89
C LEU A 191 6.34 2.29 15.38
N ALA A 192 5.50 2.94 16.18
CA ALA A 192 5.64 2.95 17.64
C ALA A 192 5.59 1.52 18.23
N VAL A 193 4.71 0.66 17.71
CA VAL A 193 4.62 -0.76 18.12
C VAL A 193 5.91 -1.51 17.77
N ILE A 194 6.42 -1.39 16.56
CA ILE A 194 7.65 -2.07 16.13
C ILE A 194 8.83 -1.64 16.99
N LEU A 195 9.00 -0.33 17.19
CA LEU A 195 10.10 0.21 17.97
C LEU A 195 10.01 -0.18 19.47
N ALA A 196 8.82 -0.13 20.05
CA ALA A 196 8.63 -0.53 21.44
C ALA A 196 8.89 -2.04 21.67
N ARG A 197 8.58 -2.89 20.69
CA ARG A 197 8.90 -4.33 20.72
C ARG A 197 10.39 -4.61 20.62
N ARG A 198 11.07 -3.90 19.74
CA ARG A 198 12.52 -4.05 19.49
C ARG A 198 13.36 -3.43 20.60
N HIS A 199 12.96 -2.27 21.09
CA HIS A 199 13.68 -1.45 22.06
C HIS A 199 12.82 -1.24 23.31
N ARG A 200 12.75 -2.25 24.19
CA ARG A 200 11.81 -2.30 25.34
C ARG A 200 11.99 -1.16 26.35
N TYR A 201 13.11 -0.46 26.34
CA TYR A 201 13.38 0.72 27.14
C TYR A 201 12.79 1.99 26.55
N LEU A 202 12.48 1.99 25.23
CA LEU A 202 12.00 3.17 24.53
C LEU A 202 10.50 3.37 24.77
N ARG A 203 10.13 4.54 25.22
CA ARG A 203 8.74 4.97 25.36
C ARG A 203 8.31 5.67 24.08
N CYS A 204 7.46 5.02 23.31
CA CYS A 204 6.97 5.53 22.04
C CYS A 204 5.61 6.22 22.24
N THR A 205 5.43 7.36 21.56
CA THR A 205 4.17 8.09 21.46
C THR A 205 3.84 8.20 19.97
N THR A 206 2.64 7.84 19.57
CA THR A 206 2.08 8.18 18.26
C THR A 206 1.19 9.41 18.42
N PHE A 207 1.31 10.36 17.50
CA PHE A 207 0.55 11.59 17.49
C PHE A 207 -0.08 11.79 16.13
N ASP A 208 -1.40 11.97 16.11
CA ASP A 208 -2.17 12.20 14.87
C ASP A 208 -3.45 12.95 15.19
N PHE A 209 -4.30 13.23 14.20
CA PHE A 209 -5.61 13.82 14.40
C PHE A 209 -6.51 12.93 15.26
N PRO A 210 -7.43 13.52 16.08
CA PRO A 210 -8.30 12.76 16.97
C PRO A 210 -9.13 11.67 16.26
N VAL A 211 -9.50 11.86 14.99
CA VAL A 211 -10.26 10.90 14.21
C VAL A 211 -9.48 9.60 13.94
N VAL A 212 -8.15 9.63 14.01
CA VAL A 212 -7.26 8.48 13.81
C VAL A 212 -7.04 7.69 15.11
N GLU A 213 -7.30 8.30 16.28
CA GLU A 213 -7.07 7.69 17.60
C GLU A 213 -7.64 6.27 17.75
N PRO A 214 -8.90 5.98 17.34
CA PRO A 214 -9.45 4.62 17.48
C PRO A 214 -8.61 3.57 16.75
N LEU A 215 -8.14 3.88 15.53
CA LEU A 215 -7.34 2.96 14.70
C LEU A 215 -5.98 2.69 15.33
N ALA A 216 -5.33 3.71 15.86
CA ALA A 216 -4.05 3.57 16.56
C ALA A 216 -4.21 2.76 17.85
N LYS A 217 -5.29 3.00 18.59
CA LYS A 217 -5.61 2.24 19.81
C LYS A 217 -5.78 0.77 19.53
N ASP A 218 -6.60 0.41 18.53
CA ASP A 218 -6.85 -0.98 18.15
C ASP A 218 -5.56 -1.69 17.73
N THR A 219 -4.70 -1.03 16.95
CA THR A 219 -3.40 -1.56 16.53
C THR A 219 -2.47 -1.82 17.72
N ILE A 220 -2.39 -0.87 18.65
CA ILE A 220 -1.51 -0.97 19.83
C ILE A 220 -2.00 -2.04 20.79
N GLU A 221 -3.32 -2.14 21.04
CA GLU A 221 -3.93 -3.14 21.91
C GLU A 221 -3.78 -4.54 21.29
N ALA A 222 -4.02 -4.72 19.99
CA ALA A 222 -3.80 -5.97 19.27
C ALA A 222 -2.33 -6.44 19.35
N ALA A 223 -1.41 -5.49 19.42
CA ALA A 223 0.01 -5.76 19.61
C ALA A 223 0.38 -6.20 21.04
N GLY A 224 -0.58 -6.24 21.97
CA GLY A 224 -0.34 -6.53 23.39
C GLY A 224 0.38 -5.40 24.13
N ALA A 225 0.46 -4.22 23.55
CA ALA A 225 1.00 -3.02 24.16
C ALA A 225 -0.10 -2.28 24.96
N ARG A 226 0.31 -1.54 26.00
CA ARG A 226 -0.65 -0.75 26.76
C ARG A 226 -0.85 0.60 26.10
N TRP A 227 -2.07 0.84 25.62
CA TRP A 227 -2.49 2.17 25.22
C TRP A 227 -2.47 3.12 26.43
N ARG A 228 -1.83 4.28 26.25
CA ARG A 228 -1.99 5.42 27.17
C ARG A 228 -2.48 6.58 26.35
N ARG A 229 -3.45 7.33 26.88
CA ARG A 229 -4.05 8.48 26.18
C ARG A 229 -2.96 9.33 25.53
N PRO A 230 -3.06 9.62 24.23
CA PRO A 230 -2.09 10.47 23.55
C PRO A 230 -2.16 11.89 24.10
N VAL A 231 -1.04 12.59 24.03
CA VAL A 231 -1.00 14.04 24.23
C VAL A 231 -1.77 14.66 23.07
N THR A 232 -2.76 15.51 23.37
CA THR A 232 -3.52 16.19 22.31
C THR A 232 -2.65 17.22 21.58
N ALA A 233 -3.04 17.61 20.34
CA ALA A 233 -2.35 18.67 19.60
C ALA A 233 -2.19 19.97 20.43
N ALA A 234 -3.20 20.30 21.26
CA ALA A 234 -3.15 21.44 22.16
C ALA A 234 -2.13 21.25 23.30
N GLU A 235 -2.00 20.02 23.84
CA GLU A 235 -1.01 19.70 24.88
C GLU A 235 0.41 19.70 24.32
N LEU A 236 0.62 19.24 23.08
CA LEU A 236 1.90 19.36 22.37
C LEU A 236 2.25 20.82 22.06
N ALA A 237 1.29 21.62 21.62
CA ALA A 237 1.50 23.05 21.39
C ALA A 237 1.77 23.80 22.69
N CYS A 238 1.19 23.38 23.80
CA CYS A 238 1.41 24.00 25.14
C CYS A 238 2.72 23.52 25.79
N SER A 239 3.20 22.29 25.47
CA SER A 239 4.49 21.78 25.92
C SER A 239 5.66 22.17 25.04
N ALA A 240 5.40 22.77 23.90
CA ALA A 240 6.39 23.35 22.98
C ALA A 240 6.96 24.67 23.46
N ASN A 241 7.45 24.71 24.69
CA ASN A 241 8.63 25.53 24.94
C ASN A 241 9.74 24.92 24.10
N ALA A 242 10.26 25.67 23.14
CA ALA A 242 11.12 25.20 22.04
C ALA A 242 12.37 24.43 22.48
N ASP A 243 12.69 24.41 23.77
CA ASP A 243 13.83 23.74 24.38
C ASP A 243 13.52 22.33 24.93
N ALA A 244 12.26 21.90 24.97
CA ALA A 244 11.84 20.63 25.62
C ALA A 244 11.42 19.52 24.64
N LEU A 245 11.31 19.80 23.34
CA LEU A 245 11.05 18.75 22.35
C LEU A 245 12.33 18.01 22.02
N PRO A 246 12.36 16.67 22.20
CA PRO A 246 13.44 15.89 21.59
C PRO A 246 13.42 16.19 20.08
N ARG A 247 14.58 16.50 19.52
CA ARG A 247 14.72 16.78 18.09
C ARG A 247 14.10 15.66 17.28
N VAL A 248 12.95 15.94 16.66
CA VAL A 248 12.36 15.07 15.67
C VAL A 248 13.29 15.13 14.46
N VAL A 249 13.85 13.99 14.08
CA VAL A 249 14.58 13.86 12.82
C VAL A 249 13.53 13.85 11.73
N GLY A 250 13.17 15.02 11.22
CA GLY A 250 12.42 15.17 9.99
C GLY A 250 13.38 15.09 8.82
N GLY A 251 13.18 14.15 7.91
CA GLY A 251 13.74 14.23 6.58
C GLY A 251 12.99 15.25 5.72
N PRO A 252 13.60 15.71 4.61
CA PRO A 252 13.04 16.72 3.72
C PRO A 252 11.75 16.28 3.07
#